data_bfaf8acdad76dfe08079fe57397dcc4d
#
_entry.id   bfaf8acdad76dfe08079fe57397dcc4d
#
_cell.length_a   1.000
_cell.length_b   1.000
_cell.length_c   1.000
_cell.angle_alpha   90.00
_cell.angle_beta   90.00
_cell.angle_gamma   90.00
#
_symmetry.space_group_name_H-M   'P 1'
#
loop_
_entity.id
_entity.type
_entity.pdbx_description
1 polymer ?
#
loop_
_entity_poly.entity_id
_entity_poly.type
_entity_poly.pdbx_seq_one_letter_code
_entity_poly.pdbx_strand_id
1 'polypeptide(L)'
;MDPQNEGDEPSHTTRRAFCADLLLTSTGLVLAAPGVTKAIAAQDSMVAYPPRKIDGAELLMPGSSLYFNYPTRNDAAVLLRFSENEYRAYSRRCTHAGCSVDFDAPSRCFSCPCHRGAYDARMGQVMYGPPRRPLDEIFLEVRAGGYVWAVGKSYGRNTEVIANLKGGD
;
A
#
# COMPACT_ATOMS: atom_id res chain seq x y z
N MET A 1 31.76 -41.78 -48.08
CA MET A 1 32.44 -42.39 -46.93
C MET A 1 31.71 -41.90 -45.69
N ASP A 2 30.84 -42.77 -45.22
CA ASP A 2 30.27 -42.83 -43.87
C ASP A 2 31.35 -42.99 -42.80
N PRO A 3 31.13 -42.79 -41.50
CA PRO A 3 29.93 -43.24 -40.76
C PRO A 3 29.41 -42.25 -39.70
N GLN A 4 28.11 -42.29 -39.43
CA GLN A 4 27.43 -42.70 -38.18
C GLN A 4 28.03 -42.18 -36.85
N ASN A 5 27.25 -41.37 -36.16
CA ASN A 5 27.20 -41.48 -34.73
C ASN A 5 25.74 -41.35 -34.25
N GLU A 6 25.26 -42.53 -33.89
CA GLU A 6 24.04 -42.75 -33.12
C GLU A 6 24.28 -42.26 -31.69
N GLY A 7 23.24 -41.84 -31.09
CA GLY A 7 23.21 -42.13 -29.68
C GLY A 7 22.76 -41.02 -28.78
N ASP A 8 21.69 -41.27 -28.28
CA ASP A 8 21.26 -41.19 -26.90
C ASP A 8 20.30 -40.06 -26.56
N GLU A 9 19.02 -40.40 -26.70
CA GLU A 9 17.95 -39.74 -26.01
C GLU A 9 17.90 -40.16 -24.54
N PRO A 10 17.94 -39.24 -23.58
CA PRO A 10 17.55 -39.57 -22.20
C PRO A 10 16.03 -39.59 -22.09
N SER A 11 15.52 -40.74 -21.81
CA SER A 11 14.14 -41.12 -21.47
C SER A 11 13.45 -40.12 -20.57
N HIS A 12 12.26 -39.67 -21.04
CA HIS A 12 11.25 -38.97 -20.22
C HIS A 12 10.80 -39.86 -19.04
N THR A 13 11.37 -39.66 -17.88
CA THR A 13 10.83 -40.24 -16.65
C THR A 13 9.57 -39.47 -16.26
N THR A 14 8.45 -40.13 -16.44
CA THR A 14 7.10 -39.68 -16.19
C THR A 14 6.91 -39.29 -14.73
N ARG A 15 6.60 -38.03 -14.49
CA ARG A 15 6.27 -37.47 -13.15
C ARG A 15 4.94 -37.95 -12.54
N ARG A 16 4.51 -39.18 -12.90
CA ARG A 16 3.21 -39.74 -12.44
C ARG A 16 3.31 -40.89 -11.45
N ALA A 17 4.50 -41.22 -10.96
CA ALA A 17 4.72 -42.37 -10.07
C ALA A 17 5.03 -42.01 -8.60
N PHE A 18 4.80 -40.78 -8.14
CA PHE A 18 5.10 -40.38 -6.75
C PHE A 18 3.87 -40.12 -5.88
N CYS A 19 2.67 -40.47 -6.30
CA CYS A 19 1.46 -40.23 -5.53
C CYS A 19 0.73 -41.52 -5.10
N ALA A 20 1.45 -42.61 -4.94
CA ALA A 20 0.84 -43.81 -4.37
C ALA A 20 1.89 -44.51 -3.49
N ASP A 21 1.90 -44.15 -2.23
CA ASP A 21 2.29 -44.97 -1.05
C ASP A 21 2.74 -44.04 0.09
N LEU A 22 1.82 -43.55 0.87
CA LEU A 22 2.05 -43.20 2.28
C LEU A 22 0.71 -43.13 3.04
N LEU A 23 0.04 -44.28 3.06
CA LEU A 23 -0.93 -44.58 4.11
C LEU A 23 -0.28 -45.54 5.09
N LEU A 24 0.47 -45.02 6.04
CA LEU A 24 0.83 -45.76 7.25
C LEU A 24 0.91 -44.79 8.43
N THR A 25 -0.15 -44.83 9.23
CA THR A 25 -0.22 -44.70 10.68
C THR A 25 1.05 -44.20 11.38
N SER A 26 1.03 -43.00 11.87
CA SER A 26 1.75 -42.65 13.08
C SER A 26 0.88 -41.75 13.95
N THR A 27 0.35 -42.33 15.02
CA THR A 27 -0.04 -41.62 16.23
C THR A 27 1.17 -40.88 16.76
N GLY A 28 1.40 -39.68 16.27
CA GLY A 28 2.48 -38.78 16.66
C GLY A 28 1.95 -37.68 17.55
N LEU A 29 2.36 -37.74 18.80
CA LEU A 29 2.27 -36.71 19.82
C LEU A 29 2.50 -35.32 19.23
N VAL A 30 1.44 -34.49 19.22
CA VAL A 30 1.54 -33.08 18.85
C VAL A 30 2.23 -32.36 20.02
N LEU A 31 3.55 -32.24 19.94
CA LEU A 31 4.27 -31.28 20.74
C LEU A 31 3.89 -29.89 20.22
N ALA A 32 3.05 -29.21 20.98
CA ALA A 32 2.75 -27.81 20.77
C ALA A 32 4.06 -27.02 20.86
N ALA A 33 4.59 -26.60 19.71
CA ALA A 33 5.69 -25.66 19.66
C ALA A 33 5.18 -24.29 20.14
N PRO A 34 5.68 -23.72 21.23
CA PRO A 34 5.36 -22.35 21.59
C PRO A 34 6.13 -21.42 20.67
N GLY A 35 5.44 -20.54 19.95
CA GLY A 35 6.11 -19.42 19.34
C GLY A 35 5.85 -19.14 17.86
N VAL A 36 4.66 -19.36 17.34
CA VAL A 36 4.22 -18.59 16.17
C VAL A 36 3.64 -17.28 16.69
N THR A 37 4.49 -16.37 17.10
CA THR A 37 4.12 -14.96 17.22
C THR A 37 3.79 -14.49 15.81
N LYS A 38 2.51 -14.51 15.46
CA LYS A 38 1.97 -13.85 14.28
C LYS A 38 2.41 -12.38 14.40
N ALA A 39 3.41 -12.00 13.61
CA ALA A 39 3.76 -10.59 13.45
C ALA A 39 2.49 -9.92 12.94
N ILE A 40 1.81 -9.21 13.83
CA ILE A 40 0.71 -8.32 13.46
C ILE A 40 1.41 -7.16 12.75
N ALA A 41 1.55 -7.27 11.43
CA ALA A 41 1.86 -6.12 10.62
C ALA A 41 0.88 -5.02 11.05
N ALA A 42 1.40 -3.86 11.41
CA ALA A 42 0.59 -2.70 11.75
C ALA A 42 -0.25 -2.37 10.51
N GLN A 43 -1.46 -2.90 10.47
CA GLN A 43 -2.41 -2.57 9.41
C GLN A 43 -2.83 -1.14 9.66
N ASP A 44 -2.53 -0.26 8.72
CA ASP A 44 -3.12 1.07 8.67
C ASP A 44 -4.64 0.89 8.76
N SER A 45 -5.22 1.38 9.86
CA SER A 45 -6.64 1.21 10.10
C SER A 45 -7.39 2.14 9.15
N MET A 46 -7.98 1.56 8.11
CA MET A 46 -8.91 2.29 7.25
C MET A 46 -10.17 2.63 8.04
N VAL A 47 -10.52 3.89 8.08
CA VAL A 47 -11.82 4.37 8.54
C VAL A 47 -12.66 4.68 7.31
N ALA A 48 -13.78 3.97 7.17
CA ALA A 48 -14.74 4.23 6.10
C ALA A 48 -15.54 5.50 6.41
N TYR A 49 -15.74 6.31 5.39
CA TYR A 49 -16.59 7.51 5.44
C TYR A 49 -17.60 7.46 4.30
N PRO A 50 -18.67 8.27 4.35
CA PRO A 50 -19.61 8.36 3.24
C PRO A 50 -18.90 8.63 1.92
N PRO A 51 -19.14 7.83 0.88
CA PRO A 51 -18.50 8.01 -0.41
C PRO A 51 -18.79 9.39 -0.99
N ARG A 52 -17.72 10.02 -1.51
CA ARG A 52 -17.84 11.33 -2.17
C ARG A 52 -17.18 11.27 -3.54
N LYS A 53 -17.92 11.67 -4.59
CA LYS A 53 -17.35 11.84 -5.92
C LYS A 53 -16.32 12.97 -5.89
N ILE A 54 -15.22 12.77 -6.57
CA ILE A 54 -14.18 13.79 -6.78
C ILE A 54 -14.44 14.42 -8.15
N ASP A 55 -15.05 15.60 -8.15
CA ASP A 55 -15.44 16.28 -9.38
C ASP A 55 -14.21 16.70 -10.19
N GLY A 56 -14.23 16.43 -11.50
CA GLY A 56 -13.11 16.71 -12.41
C GLY A 56 -12.01 15.66 -12.43
N ALA A 57 -12.11 14.63 -11.61
CA ALA A 57 -11.10 13.55 -11.59
C ALA A 57 -11.02 12.80 -12.93
N GLU A 58 -12.14 12.67 -13.63
CA GLU A 58 -12.26 12.05 -14.95
C GLU A 58 -11.50 12.81 -16.05
N LEU A 59 -11.29 14.11 -15.86
CA LEU A 59 -10.59 14.99 -16.79
C LEU A 59 -9.11 15.17 -16.42
N LEU A 60 -8.68 14.65 -15.26
CA LEU A 60 -7.32 14.79 -14.78
C LEU A 60 -6.35 14.04 -15.67
N MET A 61 -5.34 14.71 -16.21
CA MET A 61 -4.33 14.09 -17.06
C MET A 61 -3.31 13.30 -16.23
N PRO A 62 -2.70 12.22 -16.77
CA PRO A 62 -1.56 11.56 -16.13
C PRO A 62 -0.44 12.55 -15.79
N GLY A 63 0.14 12.42 -14.60
CA GLY A 63 1.16 13.33 -14.07
C GLY A 63 0.60 14.59 -13.40
N SER A 64 -0.72 14.79 -13.40
CA SER A 64 -1.37 15.96 -12.80
C SER A 64 -2.00 15.68 -11.44
N SER A 65 -2.36 16.74 -10.73
CA SER A 65 -3.03 16.69 -9.43
C SER A 65 -4.29 17.53 -9.40
N LEU A 66 -5.21 17.15 -8.52
CA LEU A 66 -6.47 17.85 -8.28
C LEU A 66 -6.68 17.98 -6.77
N TYR A 67 -6.97 19.18 -6.29
CA TYR A 67 -7.28 19.41 -4.88
C TYR A 67 -8.79 19.24 -4.62
N PHE A 68 -9.12 18.61 -3.50
CA PHE A 68 -10.49 18.39 -3.07
C PHE A 68 -10.57 18.37 -1.53
N ASN A 69 -11.73 18.10 -0.96
CA ASN A 69 -11.90 17.99 0.49
C ASN A 69 -12.53 16.64 0.84
N TYR A 70 -11.93 15.91 1.79
CA TYR A 70 -12.45 14.63 2.28
C TYR A 70 -11.79 14.22 3.61
N PRO A 71 -12.52 13.68 4.61
CA PRO A 71 -13.96 13.34 4.56
C PRO A 71 -14.90 14.52 4.80
N THR A 72 -14.44 15.62 5.40
CA THR A 72 -15.24 16.81 5.63
C THR A 72 -14.86 17.97 4.70
N ARG A 73 -15.59 19.08 4.75
CA ARG A 73 -15.28 20.27 3.96
C ARG A 73 -13.98 20.95 4.40
N ASN A 74 -13.51 20.67 5.62
CA ASN A 74 -12.30 21.27 6.19
C ASN A 74 -11.07 20.37 6.06
N ASP A 75 -11.23 19.16 5.53
CA ASP A 75 -10.13 18.20 5.36
C ASP A 75 -9.57 18.29 3.95
N ALA A 76 -8.59 19.16 3.76
CA ALA A 76 -7.92 19.34 2.48
C ALA A 76 -7.20 18.05 2.05
N ALA A 77 -7.39 17.69 0.81
CA ALA A 77 -6.88 16.49 0.19
C ALA A 77 -6.37 16.77 -1.23
N VAL A 78 -5.57 15.86 -1.76
CA VAL A 78 -5.06 15.91 -3.11
C VAL A 78 -5.22 14.55 -3.78
N LEU A 79 -5.72 14.55 -5.01
CA LEU A 79 -5.76 13.41 -5.92
C LEU A 79 -4.61 13.56 -6.92
N LEU A 80 -3.87 12.48 -7.15
CA LEU A 80 -2.85 12.37 -8.18
C LEU A 80 -3.27 11.31 -9.19
N ARG A 81 -3.04 11.56 -10.48
CA ARG A 81 -3.15 10.57 -11.53
C ARG A 81 -1.76 10.25 -12.08
N PHE A 82 -1.27 9.03 -11.88
CA PHE A 82 0.04 8.60 -12.34
C PHE A 82 0.02 7.99 -13.74
N SER A 83 -1.07 7.29 -14.07
CA SER A 83 -1.30 6.70 -15.39
C SER A 83 -2.80 6.64 -15.68
N GLU A 84 -3.19 6.03 -16.79
CA GLU A 84 -4.61 5.90 -17.19
C GLU A 84 -5.48 5.26 -16.08
N ASN A 85 -4.93 4.29 -15.34
CA ASN A 85 -5.66 3.52 -14.36
C ASN A 85 -5.07 3.63 -12.94
N GLU A 86 -4.10 4.53 -12.72
CA GLU A 86 -3.45 4.65 -11.41
C GLU A 86 -3.70 6.01 -10.80
N TYR A 87 -4.49 6.01 -9.73
CA TYR A 87 -4.77 7.15 -8.90
C TYR A 87 -4.24 6.93 -7.48
N ARG A 88 -3.80 8.00 -6.83
CA ARG A 88 -3.48 8.05 -5.40
C ARG A 88 -4.08 9.31 -4.81
N ALA A 89 -4.52 9.22 -3.57
CA ALA A 89 -5.02 10.40 -2.88
C ALA A 89 -4.53 10.44 -1.43
N TYR A 90 -4.20 11.64 -0.98
CA TYR A 90 -3.67 11.85 0.36
C TYR A 90 -4.29 13.09 1.01
N SER A 91 -4.32 13.07 2.35
CA SER A 91 -4.54 14.29 3.12
C SER A 91 -3.40 15.27 2.86
N ARG A 92 -3.72 16.53 2.68
CA ARG A 92 -2.72 17.60 2.58
C ARG A 92 -2.19 18.05 3.93
N ARG A 93 -2.48 17.33 4.99
CA ARG A 93 -2.05 17.66 6.34
C ARG A 93 -0.75 16.97 6.68
N CYS A 94 0.33 17.75 6.82
CA CYS A 94 1.65 17.25 7.24
C CYS A 94 1.57 16.54 8.58
N THR A 95 2.12 15.34 8.67
CA THR A 95 2.04 14.49 9.85
C THR A 95 3.00 14.89 10.99
N HIS A 96 3.81 15.94 10.76
CA HIS A 96 4.63 16.55 11.82
C HIS A 96 3.81 17.52 12.67
N ALA A 97 3.30 18.60 12.08
CA ALA A 97 2.64 19.69 12.81
C ALA A 97 1.36 20.20 12.10
N GLY A 98 0.82 19.46 11.14
CA GLY A 98 -0.47 19.78 10.51
C GLY A 98 -0.42 20.85 9.43
N CYS A 99 0.75 21.39 9.05
CA CYS A 99 0.86 22.32 7.94
C CYS A 99 0.38 21.70 6.63
N SER A 100 -0.08 22.53 5.69
CA SER A 100 -0.43 22.04 4.34
C SER A 100 0.83 21.58 3.61
N VAL A 101 0.70 20.44 2.91
CA VAL A 101 1.72 19.98 1.96
C VAL A 101 1.25 20.28 0.55
N ASP A 102 2.21 20.57 -0.33
CA ASP A 102 1.98 20.84 -1.75
C ASP A 102 2.70 19.83 -2.62
N PHE A 103 2.02 19.41 -3.68
CA PHE A 103 2.58 18.48 -4.66
C PHE A 103 3.51 19.22 -5.63
N ASP A 104 4.73 18.71 -5.76
CA ASP A 104 5.69 19.14 -6.77
C ASP A 104 5.80 18.06 -7.85
N ALA A 105 5.23 18.34 -9.02
CA ALA A 105 5.17 17.41 -10.13
C ALA A 105 6.55 17.00 -10.68
N PRO A 106 7.53 17.93 -10.86
CA PRO A 106 8.86 17.58 -11.32
C PRO A 106 9.59 16.59 -10.42
N SER A 107 9.58 16.81 -9.12
CA SER A 107 10.25 15.93 -8.15
C SER A 107 9.40 14.75 -7.70
N ARG A 108 8.12 14.70 -8.08
CA ARG A 108 7.14 13.69 -7.68
C ARG A 108 7.08 13.49 -6.16
N CYS A 109 7.12 14.58 -5.42
CA CYS A 109 7.03 14.55 -3.98
C CYS A 109 6.02 15.58 -3.45
N PHE A 110 5.62 15.40 -2.19
CA PHE A 110 4.96 16.44 -1.44
C PHE A 110 5.97 17.18 -0.57
N SER A 111 5.93 18.49 -0.58
CA SER A 111 6.76 19.33 0.28
C SER A 111 5.94 20.01 1.37
N CYS A 112 6.50 20.07 2.58
CA CYS A 112 5.94 20.80 3.69
C CYS A 112 6.80 22.05 3.95
N PRO A 113 6.28 23.26 3.74
CA PRO A 113 7.09 24.48 3.84
C PRO A 113 7.50 24.84 5.26
N CYS A 114 6.72 24.39 6.28
CA CYS A 114 6.95 24.80 7.65
C CYS A 114 8.29 24.33 8.22
N HIS A 115 8.66 23.07 8.03
CA HIS A 115 9.88 22.47 8.56
C HIS A 115 10.62 21.60 7.53
N ARG A 116 10.40 21.85 6.24
CA ARG A 116 11.08 21.20 5.12
C ARG A 116 10.95 19.66 5.14
N GLY A 117 9.81 19.14 5.60
CA GLY A 117 9.49 17.71 5.46
C GLY A 117 9.09 17.39 4.02
N ALA A 118 9.41 16.19 3.54
CA ALA A 118 8.96 15.72 2.23
C ALA A 118 8.47 14.29 2.27
N TYR A 119 7.55 13.98 1.34
CA TYR A 119 6.93 12.67 1.20
C TYR A 119 6.93 12.24 -0.25
N ASP A 120 7.15 10.96 -0.49
CA ASP A 120 6.99 10.35 -1.81
C ASP A 120 5.53 10.43 -2.27
N ALA A 121 5.30 10.88 -3.51
CA ALA A 121 3.95 11.10 -3.98
C ALA A 121 3.18 9.81 -4.32
N ARG A 122 3.88 8.71 -4.62
CA ARG A 122 3.24 7.43 -4.98
C ARG A 122 2.85 6.62 -3.75
N MET A 123 3.67 6.65 -2.70
CA MET A 123 3.50 5.83 -1.51
C MET A 123 3.11 6.63 -0.26
N GLY A 124 3.18 7.97 -0.31
CA GLY A 124 2.96 8.83 0.85
C GLY A 124 4.03 8.74 1.94
N GLN A 125 5.09 7.96 1.71
CA GLN A 125 6.14 7.71 2.70
C GLN A 125 7.02 8.94 2.92
N VAL A 126 7.52 9.08 4.16
CA VAL A 126 8.47 10.15 4.49
C VAL A 126 9.78 9.94 3.74
N MET A 127 10.22 10.94 2.99
CA MET A 127 11.52 10.95 2.32
C MET A 127 12.60 11.57 3.22
N TYR A 128 12.29 12.71 3.84
CA TYR A 128 13.18 13.40 4.77
C TYR A 128 12.41 14.44 5.61
N GLY A 129 13.07 14.98 6.61
CA GLY A 129 12.54 16.00 7.51
C GLY A 129 11.96 15.42 8.80
N PRO A 130 11.29 16.27 9.61
CA PRO A 130 10.82 15.87 10.93
C PRO A 130 9.57 14.97 10.98
N PRO A 131 8.75 14.78 9.91
CA PRO A 131 7.64 13.85 9.98
C PRO A 131 8.13 12.42 10.28
N ARG A 132 7.38 11.68 11.11
CA ARG A 132 7.74 10.31 11.52
C ARG A 132 6.82 9.22 10.98
N ARG A 133 5.78 9.61 10.26
CA ARG A 133 4.83 8.68 9.65
C ARG A 133 4.38 9.17 8.28
N PRO A 134 3.89 8.27 7.41
CA PRO A 134 3.36 8.62 6.10
C PRO A 134 2.23 9.65 6.17
N LEU A 135 1.91 10.26 5.04
CA LEU A 135 0.65 11.00 4.86
C LEU A 135 -0.52 10.05 5.04
N ASP A 136 -1.62 10.58 5.57
CA ASP A 136 -2.87 9.82 5.64
C ASP A 136 -3.39 9.58 4.22
N GLU A 137 -3.54 8.32 3.83
CA GLU A 137 -4.03 7.92 2.51
C GLU A 137 -5.57 8.00 2.46
N ILE A 138 -6.09 8.43 1.32
CA ILE A 138 -7.52 8.41 1.03
C ILE A 138 -7.78 7.28 0.04
N PHE A 139 -8.64 6.34 0.45
CA PHE A 139 -9.01 5.21 -0.37
C PHE A 139 -9.98 5.62 -1.46
N LEU A 140 -9.74 5.10 -2.66
CA LEU A 140 -10.44 5.47 -3.86
C LEU A 140 -11.15 4.26 -4.47
N GLU A 141 -12.31 4.52 -5.08
CA GLU A 141 -12.99 3.60 -5.98
C GLU A 141 -13.19 4.27 -7.34
N VAL A 142 -12.82 3.59 -8.40
CA VAL A 142 -13.17 3.99 -9.77
C VAL A 142 -14.46 3.27 -10.15
N ARG A 143 -15.51 4.03 -10.43
CA ARG A 143 -16.84 3.51 -10.77
C ARG A 143 -17.12 3.66 -12.26
N ALA A 144 -18.24 3.10 -12.71
CA ALA A 144 -18.69 3.16 -14.10
C ALA A 144 -18.60 4.59 -14.66
N GLY A 145 -18.10 4.73 -15.90
CA GLY A 145 -17.86 6.03 -16.52
C GLY A 145 -16.53 6.69 -16.13
N GLY A 146 -15.63 5.98 -15.41
CA GLY A 146 -14.32 6.52 -15.02
C GLY A 146 -14.37 7.50 -13.84
N TYR A 147 -15.50 7.61 -13.17
CA TYR A 147 -15.66 8.51 -12.02
C TYR A 147 -14.92 8.00 -10.80
N VAL A 148 -14.08 8.86 -10.20
CA VAL A 148 -13.30 8.54 -9.00
C VAL A 148 -14.06 8.99 -7.74
N TRP A 149 -14.15 8.11 -6.76
CA TRP A 149 -14.81 8.34 -5.49
C TRP A 149 -13.85 8.14 -4.33
N ALA A 150 -13.86 9.04 -3.37
CA ALA A 150 -13.21 8.85 -2.07
C ALA A 150 -14.17 8.08 -1.16
N VAL A 151 -13.69 6.99 -0.53
CA VAL A 151 -14.54 6.06 0.23
C VAL A 151 -14.05 5.81 1.66
N GLY A 152 -12.83 6.22 1.99
CA GLY A 152 -12.25 6.04 3.31
C GLY A 152 -10.93 6.77 3.45
N LYS A 153 -10.40 6.79 4.66
CA LYS A 153 -9.11 7.40 5.00
C LYS A 153 -8.35 6.50 5.96
N SER A 154 -7.05 6.34 5.76
CA SER A 154 -6.17 5.75 6.76
C SER A 154 -5.60 6.83 7.68
N TYR A 155 -5.39 6.45 8.92
CA TYR A 155 -4.64 7.24 9.87
C TYR A 155 -3.42 6.42 10.28
N GLY A 156 -2.28 6.70 9.66
CA GLY A 156 -1.02 6.03 9.98
C GLY A 156 -0.71 6.20 11.48
N ARG A 157 -0.45 5.10 12.17
CA ARG A 157 -0.09 5.15 13.60
C ARG A 157 1.34 5.63 13.76
N ASN A 158 1.54 6.57 14.69
CA ASN A 158 2.88 6.86 15.20
C ASN A 158 3.35 5.61 15.96
N THR A 159 4.43 4.98 15.53
CA THR A 159 5.03 3.81 16.20
C THR A 159 5.42 4.11 17.65
N GLU A 160 5.64 5.37 18.01
CA GLU A 160 5.97 5.78 19.37
C GLU A 160 4.78 5.71 20.35
N VAL A 161 3.54 5.83 19.86
CA VAL A 161 2.34 5.77 20.74
C VAL A 161 2.07 4.34 21.21
N ILE A 162 2.51 3.33 20.44
CA ILE A 162 2.29 1.92 20.81
C ILE A 162 3.24 1.47 21.94
N ALA A 163 4.41 2.08 22.04
CA ALA A 163 5.37 1.76 23.12
C ALA A 163 4.86 2.20 24.50
N ASN A 164 4.10 3.30 24.57
CA ASN A 164 3.59 3.84 25.83
C ASN A 164 2.29 3.18 26.33
N LEU A 165 1.60 2.38 25.50
CA LEU A 165 0.40 1.66 25.92
C LEU A 165 0.71 0.29 26.56
N LYS A 166 1.97 -0.15 26.58
CA LYS A 166 2.41 -1.42 27.21
C LYS A 166 3.05 -1.24 28.59
N GLY A 167 3.11 -0.04 29.13
CA GLY A 167 3.74 0.27 30.40
C GLY A 167 2.79 0.74 31.50
N GLY A 168 1.54 0.33 31.49
CA GLY A 168 0.57 0.62 32.54
C GLY A 168 0.06 -0.69 33.16
N ASP A 169 0.84 -1.25 34.06
CA ASP A 169 0.39 -2.15 35.13
C ASP A 169 0.37 -1.39 36.44
#